data_1a4e9c539ecca72e34989240432439b3
#
_entry.id   1a4e9c539ecca72e34989240432439b3
#
_cell.length_a   1.000
_cell.length_b   1.000
_cell.length_c   1.000
_cell.angle_alpha   90.00
_cell.angle_beta   90.00
_cell.angle_gamma   90.00
#
_symmetry.space_group_name_H-M   'P 1'
#
loop_
_entity.id
_entity.type
_entity.pdbx_description
1 polymer ?
#
loop_
_entity_poly.entity_id
_entity_poly.type
_entity_poly.pdbx_seq_one_letter_code
_entity_poly.pdbx_strand_id
1 'polypeptide(L)'
;MKLLKGQWRLMNQSKYKWIMFLIMIFSISFSEVSAQIQFQEIDYIPVKFKGEFLKYPWAGGLNSSQMNDPDLNGDGVRDLLVYEKTENRVLTFITDSSGTYRLNRDFMPLIPAIQGWLVTKDINCDGIDDLMTYNNGSIAVYTGYRDNDTL
;
A
#
# COMPACT_ATOMS: atom_id res chain seq x y z
N MET A 1 -4.39 -64.61 37.43
CA MET A 1 -4.90 -63.96 36.19
C MET A 1 -4.88 -62.40 36.25
N LYS A 2 -4.11 -61.74 37.07
CA LYS A 2 -4.00 -60.28 37.21
C LYS A 2 -2.71 -59.67 36.59
N LEU A 3 -1.70 -60.46 36.32
CA LEU A 3 -0.39 -59.98 35.80
C LEU A 3 -0.38 -59.70 34.26
N LEU A 4 -1.24 -60.41 33.52
CA LEU A 4 -1.26 -60.24 32.06
C LEU A 4 -1.97 -58.95 31.58
N LYS A 5 -2.92 -58.40 32.34
CA LYS A 5 -3.60 -57.13 31.98
C LYS A 5 -2.71 -55.89 32.09
N GLY A 6 -1.69 -55.90 32.97
CA GLY A 6 -0.76 -54.80 33.13
C GLY A 6 0.24 -54.67 32.00
N GLN A 7 0.73 -55.78 31.43
CA GLN A 7 1.69 -55.77 30.32
C GLN A 7 1.07 -55.25 29.01
N TRP A 8 -0.19 -55.59 28.75
CA TRP A 8 -0.92 -55.10 27.56
C TRP A 8 -1.15 -53.59 27.60
N ARG A 9 -1.36 -53.01 28.76
CA ARG A 9 -1.59 -51.57 28.93
C ARG A 9 -0.32 -50.77 28.70
N LEU A 10 0.85 -51.24 29.13
CA LEU A 10 2.14 -50.61 28.96
C LEU A 10 2.65 -50.72 27.49
N MET A 11 2.44 -51.85 26.83
CA MET A 11 2.78 -52.06 25.43
C MET A 11 1.97 -51.15 24.52
N ASN A 12 0.71 -50.92 24.84
CA ASN A 12 -0.16 -50.06 24.02
C ASN A 12 0.25 -48.57 24.14
N GLN A 13 0.61 -48.11 25.33
CA GLN A 13 1.04 -46.74 25.52
C GLN A 13 2.38 -46.40 24.78
N SER A 14 3.29 -47.36 24.67
CA SER A 14 4.52 -47.18 23.92
C SER A 14 4.26 -47.00 22.41
N LYS A 15 3.37 -47.77 21.84
CA LYS A 15 2.98 -47.68 20.43
C LYS A 15 2.34 -46.33 20.09
N TYR A 16 1.46 -45.81 20.95
CA TYR A 16 0.88 -44.48 20.74
C TYR A 16 1.88 -43.36 20.84
N LYS A 17 2.89 -43.44 21.71
CA LYS A 17 3.96 -42.46 21.80
C LYS A 17 4.75 -42.40 20.49
N TRP A 18 5.06 -43.51 19.89
CA TRP A 18 5.78 -43.54 18.60
C TRP A 18 4.91 -43.05 17.43
N ILE A 19 3.65 -43.35 17.41
CA ILE A 19 2.69 -42.84 16.43
C ILE A 19 2.55 -41.32 16.57
N MET A 20 2.39 -40.80 17.78
CA MET A 20 2.31 -39.37 18.03
C MET A 20 3.62 -38.66 17.63
N PHE A 21 4.77 -39.27 17.88
CA PHE A 21 6.07 -38.75 17.47
C PHE A 21 6.24 -38.71 15.94
N LEU A 22 5.79 -39.75 15.23
CA LEU A 22 5.76 -39.77 13.78
C LEU A 22 4.81 -38.74 13.19
N ILE A 23 3.64 -38.55 13.77
CA ILE A 23 2.68 -37.50 13.37
C ILE A 23 3.30 -36.11 13.60
N MET A 24 3.99 -35.90 14.71
CA MET A 24 4.67 -34.65 15.00
C MET A 24 5.81 -34.35 14.00
N ILE A 25 6.61 -35.36 13.62
CA ILE A 25 7.65 -35.22 12.60
C ILE A 25 7.02 -34.92 11.24
N PHE A 26 5.93 -35.61 10.87
CA PHE A 26 5.24 -35.41 9.61
C PHE A 26 4.60 -34.01 9.51
N SER A 27 4.11 -33.44 10.61
CA SER A 27 3.56 -32.09 10.62
C SER A 27 4.62 -30.98 10.48
N ILE A 28 5.87 -31.25 10.84
CA ILE A 28 6.99 -30.30 10.67
C ILE A 28 7.52 -30.27 9.22
N SER A 29 7.25 -31.32 8.42
CA SER A 29 7.72 -31.46 7.05
C SER A 29 6.90 -30.69 6.01
N PHE A 30 5.76 -30.12 6.40
CA PHE A 30 4.94 -29.26 5.55
C PHE A 30 5.22 -27.76 5.77
N SER A 31 6.48 -27.37 5.75
CA SER A 31 6.81 -25.97 5.50
C SER A 31 6.66 -25.77 3.99
N GLU A 32 5.52 -25.25 3.56
CA GLU A 32 5.39 -24.73 2.20
C GLU A 32 6.37 -23.56 2.07
N VAL A 33 7.50 -23.82 1.43
CA VAL A 33 8.36 -22.74 0.94
C VAL A 33 7.63 -22.11 -0.24
N SER A 34 6.75 -21.16 0.06
CA SER A 34 6.13 -20.33 -0.95
C SER A 34 7.21 -19.39 -1.47
N ALA A 35 7.85 -19.75 -2.57
CA ALA A 35 8.72 -18.84 -3.31
C ALA A 35 7.83 -17.79 -4.00
N GLN A 36 7.51 -16.74 -3.27
CA GLN A 36 6.73 -15.63 -3.79
C GLN A 36 7.65 -14.71 -4.58
N ILE A 37 7.44 -14.63 -5.89
CA ILE A 37 8.10 -13.62 -6.73
C ILE A 37 7.46 -12.27 -6.33
N GLN A 38 8.28 -11.38 -5.81
CA GLN A 38 7.86 -10.04 -5.45
C GLN A 38 8.37 -9.07 -6.50
N PHE A 39 7.45 -8.28 -7.07
CA PHE A 39 7.80 -7.20 -7.99
C PHE A 39 7.86 -5.89 -7.20
N GLN A 40 8.93 -5.14 -7.39
CA GLN A 40 9.09 -3.80 -6.84
C GLN A 40 9.12 -2.80 -7.99
N GLU A 41 8.34 -1.73 -7.85
CA GLU A 41 8.40 -0.61 -8.80
C GLU A 41 9.74 0.13 -8.66
N ILE A 42 10.40 0.39 -9.78
CA ILE A 42 11.69 1.06 -9.85
C ILE A 42 11.51 2.36 -10.63
N ASP A 43 11.81 3.50 -10.03
CA ASP A 43 11.70 4.84 -10.63
C ASP A 43 13.04 5.58 -10.79
N TYR A 44 14.13 4.98 -10.30
CA TYR A 44 15.46 5.61 -10.31
C TYR A 44 16.29 5.34 -11.58
N ILE A 45 15.77 4.55 -12.53
CA ILE A 45 16.49 4.30 -13.78
C ILE A 45 16.44 5.57 -14.65
N PRO A 46 17.59 6.22 -14.89
CA PRO A 46 17.61 7.45 -15.65
C PRO A 46 17.32 7.20 -17.15
N VAL A 47 16.43 8.00 -17.71
CA VAL A 47 16.09 7.95 -19.13
C VAL A 47 16.53 9.22 -19.81
N LYS A 48 17.18 9.10 -20.98
CA LYS A 48 17.56 10.22 -21.83
C LYS A 48 16.66 10.29 -23.07
N PHE A 49 16.27 11.51 -23.40
CA PHE A 49 15.64 11.83 -24.68
C PHE A 49 16.41 12.97 -25.35
N LYS A 50 16.85 12.75 -26.59
CA LYS A 50 17.67 13.70 -27.35
C LYS A 50 18.93 14.22 -26.61
N GLY A 51 19.54 13.36 -25.78
CA GLY A 51 20.74 13.67 -25.02
C GLY A 51 20.52 14.25 -23.63
N GLU A 52 19.30 14.74 -23.33
CA GLU A 52 18.93 15.31 -22.03
C GLU A 52 18.25 14.26 -21.15
N PHE A 53 18.50 14.30 -19.84
CA PHE A 53 17.81 13.46 -18.88
C PHE A 53 16.37 13.94 -18.68
N LEU A 54 15.43 13.01 -18.80
CA LEU A 54 14.04 13.27 -18.43
C LEU A 54 13.92 13.40 -16.91
N LYS A 55 13.17 14.39 -16.46
CA LYS A 55 13.00 14.69 -15.03
C LYS A 55 12.10 13.68 -14.33
N TYR A 56 11.07 13.18 -15.03
CA TYR A 56 10.09 12.23 -14.52
C TYR A 56 9.74 11.15 -15.56
N PRO A 57 10.72 10.32 -15.98
CA PRO A 57 10.53 9.42 -17.09
C PRO A 57 9.48 8.33 -16.82
N TRP A 58 9.23 8.05 -15.54
CA TRP A 58 8.34 6.98 -15.08
C TRP A 58 7.00 7.48 -14.53
N ALA A 59 6.74 8.78 -14.56
CA ALA A 59 5.44 9.32 -14.12
C ALA A 59 4.28 8.88 -15.02
N GLY A 60 4.59 8.39 -16.22
CA GLY A 60 3.62 7.89 -17.18
C GLY A 60 2.90 8.98 -17.97
N GLY A 61 2.16 8.57 -18.99
CA GLY A 61 1.32 9.46 -19.77
C GLY A 61 0.10 9.92 -18.97
N LEU A 62 -0.23 11.20 -19.04
CA LEU A 62 -1.43 11.77 -18.47
C LEU A 62 -2.41 12.02 -19.61
N ASN A 63 -3.39 11.12 -19.78
CA ASN A 63 -4.32 11.17 -20.90
C ASN A 63 -5.61 11.94 -20.57
N SER A 64 -6.22 11.67 -19.40
CA SER A 64 -7.45 12.32 -18.95
C SER A 64 -7.32 12.69 -17.49
N SER A 65 -6.46 13.67 -17.18
CA SER A 65 -6.08 14.00 -15.81
C SER A 65 -6.90 15.12 -15.23
N GLN A 66 -7.20 15.01 -13.94
CA GLN A 66 -7.61 16.12 -13.08
C GLN A 66 -6.44 16.48 -12.16
N MET A 67 -6.16 17.76 -12.08
CA MET A 67 -5.07 18.31 -11.25
C MET A 67 -5.67 19.11 -10.11
N ASN A 68 -5.15 18.89 -8.90
CA ASN A 68 -5.50 19.60 -7.68
C ASN A 68 -4.21 20.02 -6.99
N ASP A 69 -4.29 21.03 -6.14
CA ASP A 69 -3.14 21.65 -5.48
C ASP A 69 -3.24 21.65 -3.95
N PRO A 70 -3.47 20.50 -3.27
CA PRO A 70 -3.45 20.45 -1.81
C PRO A 70 -2.04 20.64 -1.26
N ASP A 71 -1.94 21.05 0.01
CA ASP A 71 -0.70 20.98 0.79
C ASP A 71 -0.63 19.58 1.44
N LEU A 72 0.05 18.63 0.77
CA LEU A 72 0.08 17.23 1.17
C LEU A 72 0.98 16.97 2.38
N ASN A 73 2.11 17.68 2.47
CA ASN A 73 3.13 17.47 3.51
C ASN A 73 3.00 18.44 4.70
N GLY A 74 2.16 19.46 4.58
CA GLY A 74 1.92 20.40 5.65
C GLY A 74 2.95 21.51 5.80
N ASP A 75 3.73 21.78 4.78
CA ASP A 75 4.78 22.81 4.81
C ASP A 75 4.28 24.22 4.44
N GLY A 76 3.01 24.34 4.07
CA GLY A 76 2.37 25.58 3.64
C GLY A 76 2.58 25.90 2.17
N VAL A 77 3.28 25.04 1.41
CA VAL A 77 3.44 25.15 -0.03
C VAL A 77 2.44 24.23 -0.73
N ARG A 78 1.86 24.70 -1.83
CA ARG A 78 0.92 23.90 -2.60
C ARG A 78 1.65 22.82 -3.39
N ASP A 79 1.23 21.58 -3.22
CA ASP A 79 1.71 20.40 -3.91
C ASP A 79 0.82 20.08 -5.12
N LEU A 80 1.09 18.98 -5.81
CA LEU A 80 0.28 18.58 -6.95
C LEU A 80 -0.25 17.15 -6.75
N LEU A 81 -1.57 17.03 -6.73
CA LEU A 81 -2.31 15.78 -6.71
C LEU A 81 -2.98 15.59 -8.07
N VAL A 82 -2.59 14.55 -8.79
CA VAL A 82 -3.09 14.23 -10.12
C VAL A 82 -3.92 12.95 -10.07
N TYR A 83 -5.16 13.02 -10.52
CA TYR A 83 -5.99 11.84 -10.76
C TYR A 83 -6.09 11.59 -12.27
N GLU A 84 -5.52 10.48 -12.72
CA GLU A 84 -5.59 10.03 -14.11
C GLU A 84 -6.79 9.08 -14.26
N LYS A 85 -7.80 9.52 -15.01
CA LYS A 85 -9.11 8.84 -15.09
C LYS A 85 -9.06 7.56 -15.91
N THR A 86 -8.25 7.50 -16.95
CA THR A 86 -8.22 6.36 -17.88
C THR A 86 -7.69 5.12 -17.17
N GLU A 87 -6.67 5.28 -16.35
CA GLU A 87 -6.04 4.18 -15.59
C GLU A 87 -6.55 4.10 -14.14
N ASN A 88 -7.43 5.03 -13.74
CA ASN A 88 -7.91 5.17 -12.36
C ASN A 88 -6.76 5.24 -11.35
N ARG A 89 -5.78 6.08 -11.64
CA ARG A 89 -4.53 6.19 -10.90
C ARG A 89 -4.36 7.57 -10.28
N VAL A 90 -3.83 7.60 -9.06
CA VAL A 90 -3.43 8.82 -8.38
C VAL A 90 -1.91 8.96 -8.41
N LEU A 91 -1.43 10.16 -8.69
CA LEU A 91 -0.02 10.55 -8.56
C LEU A 91 0.09 11.76 -7.64
N THR A 92 1.06 11.74 -6.75
CA THR A 92 1.34 12.82 -5.82
C THR A 92 2.74 13.38 -6.07
N PHE A 93 2.85 14.70 -6.11
CA PHE A 93 4.11 15.40 -6.30
C PHE A 93 4.24 16.45 -5.22
N ILE A 94 5.36 16.45 -4.52
CA ILE A 94 5.70 17.46 -3.52
C ILE A 94 6.50 18.57 -4.17
N THR A 95 6.16 19.78 -3.82
CA THR A 95 6.82 21.00 -4.30
C THR A 95 8.04 21.29 -3.42
N ASP A 96 9.22 21.38 -4.03
CA ASP A 96 10.42 21.78 -3.31
C ASP A 96 10.55 23.33 -3.19
N SER A 97 11.49 23.78 -2.38
CA SER A 97 11.75 25.21 -2.15
C SER A 97 12.06 26.02 -3.43
N SER A 98 12.37 25.36 -4.53
CA SER A 98 12.57 25.97 -5.85
C SER A 98 11.29 26.08 -6.68
N GLY A 99 10.15 25.63 -6.17
CA GLY A 99 8.89 25.53 -6.90
C GLY A 99 8.85 24.37 -7.90
N THR A 100 9.72 23.37 -7.73
CA THR A 100 9.78 22.21 -8.60
C THR A 100 8.98 21.05 -8.01
N TYR A 101 8.05 20.50 -8.76
CA TYR A 101 7.32 19.28 -8.39
C TYR A 101 8.23 18.05 -8.46
N ARG A 102 8.22 17.22 -7.39
CA ARG A 102 8.91 15.94 -7.32
C ARG A 102 7.91 14.84 -7.04
N LEU A 103 7.89 13.80 -7.88
CA LEU A 103 7.07 12.63 -7.64
C LEU A 103 7.39 12.05 -6.26
N ASN A 104 6.38 11.93 -5.43
CA ASN A 104 6.48 11.31 -4.11
C ASN A 104 5.37 10.26 -3.99
N ARG A 105 5.76 9.02 -3.70
CA ARG A 105 4.83 7.88 -3.64
C ARG A 105 4.28 7.63 -2.24
N ASP A 106 4.87 8.25 -1.21
CA ASP A 106 4.50 8.00 0.18
C ASP A 106 3.08 8.50 0.49
N PHE A 107 2.64 9.53 -0.22
CA PHE A 107 1.29 10.08 -0.07
C PHE A 107 0.21 9.33 -0.88
N MET A 108 0.58 8.54 -1.90
CA MET A 108 -0.39 7.83 -2.74
C MET A 108 -1.28 6.86 -1.95
N PRO A 109 -0.74 6.04 -1.01
CA PRO A 109 -1.55 5.13 -0.20
C PRO A 109 -2.51 5.84 0.77
N LEU A 110 -2.27 7.12 1.07
CA LEU A 110 -3.10 7.90 1.99
C LEU A 110 -4.35 8.46 1.28
N ILE A 111 -4.34 8.50 -0.05
CA ILE A 111 -5.49 8.97 -0.83
C ILE A 111 -6.51 7.84 -0.94
N PRO A 112 -7.79 8.09 -0.57
CA PRO A 112 -8.83 7.08 -0.69
C PRO A 112 -9.05 6.67 -2.16
N ALA A 113 -9.74 5.56 -2.38
CA ALA A 113 -10.09 5.11 -3.73
C ALA A 113 -10.97 6.16 -4.43
N ILE A 114 -10.51 6.64 -5.57
CA ILE A 114 -11.17 7.67 -6.36
C ILE A 114 -12.03 7.01 -7.44
N GLN A 115 -13.21 7.56 -7.68
CA GLN A 115 -14.10 7.13 -8.77
C GLN A 115 -14.54 8.34 -9.61
N GLY A 116 -14.16 8.34 -10.87
CA GLY A 116 -14.64 9.28 -11.88
C GLY A 116 -14.08 10.71 -11.80
N TRP A 117 -14.00 11.31 -10.62
CA TRP A 117 -13.46 12.66 -10.44
C TRP A 117 -12.90 12.87 -9.02
N LEU A 118 -12.05 13.87 -8.88
CA LEU A 118 -11.39 14.27 -7.64
C LEU A 118 -11.35 15.79 -7.55
N VAL A 119 -11.70 16.33 -6.40
CA VAL A 119 -11.51 17.75 -6.05
C VAL A 119 -10.97 17.83 -4.64
N THR A 120 -9.98 18.70 -4.42
CA THR A 120 -9.49 19.02 -3.07
C THR A 120 -9.83 20.47 -2.71
N LYS A 121 -10.29 20.67 -1.50
CA LYS A 121 -10.63 21.99 -0.95
C LYS A 121 -10.84 21.89 0.55
N ASP A 122 -10.39 22.87 1.30
CA ASP A 122 -10.78 23.05 2.70
C ASP A 122 -12.27 23.40 2.78
N ILE A 123 -13.09 22.42 3.14
CA ILE A 123 -14.57 22.55 3.18
C ILE A 123 -15.04 22.92 4.57
N ASN A 124 -14.35 22.41 5.60
CA ASN A 124 -14.70 22.60 7.00
C ASN A 124 -14.03 23.85 7.61
N CYS A 125 -13.13 24.51 6.88
CA CYS A 125 -12.38 25.71 7.27
C CYS A 125 -11.41 25.45 8.45
N ASP A 126 -10.81 24.28 8.52
CA ASP A 126 -9.79 23.93 9.52
C ASP A 126 -8.35 24.21 9.06
N GLY A 127 -8.17 24.66 7.82
CA GLY A 127 -6.89 24.97 7.20
C GLY A 127 -6.22 23.78 6.54
N ILE A 128 -6.88 22.62 6.49
CA ILE A 128 -6.41 21.41 5.80
C ILE A 128 -7.32 21.13 4.62
N ASP A 129 -6.76 20.77 3.48
CA ASP A 129 -7.59 20.44 2.32
C ASP A 129 -8.32 19.10 2.54
N ASP A 130 -9.62 19.10 2.32
CA ASP A 130 -10.48 17.91 2.26
C ASP A 130 -10.51 17.37 0.82
N LEU A 131 -10.94 16.12 0.67
CA LEU A 131 -11.02 15.46 -0.63
C LEU A 131 -12.48 15.09 -0.93
N MET A 132 -12.97 15.48 -2.08
CA MET A 132 -14.26 15.06 -2.60
C MET A 132 -14.10 14.17 -3.83
N THR A 133 -14.88 13.12 -3.89
CA THR A 133 -14.98 12.21 -5.04
C THR A 133 -16.37 11.59 -5.13
N TYR A 134 -16.61 10.85 -6.20
CA TYR A 134 -17.80 10.02 -6.32
C TYR A 134 -17.56 8.66 -5.66
N ASN A 135 -18.53 8.17 -4.92
CA ASN A 135 -18.48 6.83 -4.32
C ASN A 135 -19.91 6.23 -4.27
N ASN A 136 -20.10 5.09 -4.92
CA ASN A 136 -21.33 4.28 -4.86
C ASN A 136 -22.64 5.06 -5.03
N GLY A 137 -22.73 5.94 -6.01
CA GLY A 137 -23.95 6.67 -6.33
C GLY A 137 -24.11 8.01 -5.60
N SER A 138 -23.15 8.41 -4.77
CA SER A 138 -23.17 9.66 -4.01
C SER A 138 -21.83 10.38 -4.03
N ILE A 139 -21.82 11.62 -3.58
CA ILE A 139 -20.57 12.35 -3.30
C ILE A 139 -20.05 11.89 -1.95
N ALA A 140 -18.79 11.46 -1.93
CA ALA A 140 -18.05 11.21 -0.70
C ALA A 140 -17.12 12.38 -0.41
N VAL A 141 -17.10 12.81 0.85
CA VAL A 141 -16.16 13.82 1.37
C VAL A 141 -15.30 13.14 2.41
N TYR A 142 -13.99 13.26 2.26
CA TYR A 142 -12.99 12.77 3.18
C TYR A 142 -12.30 13.98 3.80
N THR A 143 -12.41 14.16 5.09
CA THR A 143 -11.75 15.26 5.80
C THR A 143 -10.26 15.00 5.91
N GLY A 144 -9.47 16.00 5.54
CA GLY A 144 -8.04 16.00 5.77
C GLY A 144 -7.73 16.07 7.26
N TYR A 145 -6.66 15.43 7.69
CA TYR A 145 -6.12 15.60 9.04
C TYR A 145 -4.60 15.40 9.00
N ARG A 146 -3.92 15.98 9.97
CA ARG A 146 -2.48 15.81 10.15
C ARG A 146 -2.25 14.93 11.36
N ASP A 147 -1.56 13.83 11.16
CA ASP A 147 -1.10 13.00 12.27
C ASP A 147 0.24 13.55 12.76
N ASN A 148 0.26 14.14 13.94
CA ASN A 148 1.47 14.72 14.54
C ASN A 148 2.47 13.65 15.01
N ASP A 149 2.14 12.37 14.89
CA ASP A 149 2.97 11.23 15.36
C ASP A 149 3.76 10.53 14.22
N THR A 150 3.66 10.98 12.98
CA THR A 150 4.40 10.40 11.84
C THR A 150 5.39 11.39 11.23
N LEU A 151 6.51 11.58 11.90
CA LEU A 151 7.79 11.97 11.29
C LEU A 151 8.83 10.94 11.68
#